data_6733ad51f342339d54c190beb2d36f93
#
_entry.id   6733ad51f342339d54c190beb2d36f93
#
_cell.length_a   1.000
_cell.length_b   1.000
_cell.length_c   1.000
_cell.angle_alpha   90.00
_cell.angle_beta   90.00
_cell.angle_gamma   90.00
#
_symmetry.space_group_name_H-M   'P 1'
#
loop_
_entity.id
_entity.type
_entity.pdbx_description
1 polymer ?
#
loop_
_entity_poly.entity_id
_entity_poly.type
_entity_poly.pdbx_seq_one_letter_code
_entity_poly.pdbx_strand_id
1 'polypeptide(L)'
;NSIEEQTDKIFGENDFKLTTNQIWTVYPDGSIELQSSITSNRPSLVLPRLGYVMKVPQQYTGFTYYGRGPIDNYADRKSGQFIELHKNTVAGEFVNFPKPQDMGNHEDVRWCALTDPEGEGAVFVAADRLSVSALQYSALDLILASHPYQLPVAGDTYLHLDAAVTGLGGNSCGQGGPLEQD
;
A
#
# COMPACT_ATOMS: atom_id res chain seq x y z
N ASN A 1 -0.32 -22.42 15.46
CA ASN A 1 -1.08 -23.06 14.37
C ASN A 1 -0.74 -22.36 13.06
N SER A 2 -0.46 -23.10 12.00
CA SER A 2 -0.26 -22.55 10.67
C SER A 2 -1.30 -23.06 9.68
N ILE A 3 -1.66 -22.20 8.74
CA ILE A 3 -2.56 -22.49 7.62
C ILE A 3 -1.78 -22.19 6.35
N GLU A 4 -1.76 -23.11 5.42
CA GLU A 4 -1.18 -22.93 4.10
C GLU A 4 -2.30 -22.82 3.06
N GLU A 5 -2.21 -21.81 2.19
CA GLU A 5 -3.17 -21.56 1.13
C GLU A 5 -2.45 -21.29 -0.19
N GLN A 6 -2.90 -21.96 -1.25
CA GLN A 6 -2.49 -21.65 -2.62
C GLN A 6 -3.68 -21.11 -3.39
N THR A 7 -3.49 -19.94 -4.02
CA THR A 7 -4.53 -19.28 -4.82
C THR A 7 -3.99 -18.93 -6.20
N ASP A 8 -4.76 -19.24 -7.23
CA ASP A 8 -4.53 -18.79 -8.61
C ASP A 8 -5.51 -17.67 -8.95
N LYS A 9 -4.97 -16.52 -9.37
CA LYS A 9 -5.76 -15.41 -9.90
C LYS A 9 -5.49 -15.26 -11.38
N ILE A 10 -6.54 -15.33 -12.21
CA ILE A 10 -6.47 -15.17 -13.67
C ILE A 10 -7.10 -13.82 -14.02
N PHE A 11 -6.41 -13.03 -14.82
CA PHE A 11 -6.82 -11.68 -15.21
C PHE A 11 -7.01 -11.55 -16.71
N GLY A 12 -8.20 -11.07 -17.11
CA GLY A 12 -8.53 -10.66 -18.48
C GLY A 12 -8.50 -11.78 -19.51
N GLU A 13 -8.66 -11.39 -20.77
CA GLU A 13 -8.74 -12.30 -21.92
C GLU A 13 -7.38 -12.92 -22.32
N ASN A 14 -6.29 -12.46 -21.71
CA ASN A 14 -4.92 -12.85 -22.08
C ASN A 14 -4.32 -13.93 -21.18
N ASP A 15 -5.12 -14.63 -20.37
CA ASP A 15 -4.69 -15.69 -19.46
C ASP A 15 -3.49 -15.27 -18.56
N PHE A 16 -3.40 -13.99 -18.21
CA PHE A 16 -2.41 -13.54 -17.24
C PHE A 16 -2.73 -14.15 -15.88
N LYS A 17 -1.79 -14.93 -15.33
CA LYS A 17 -1.99 -15.69 -14.12
C LYS A 17 -0.94 -15.32 -13.08
N LEU A 18 -1.42 -15.04 -11.86
CA LEU A 18 -0.61 -15.01 -10.65
C LEU A 18 -0.94 -16.21 -9.77
N THR A 19 0.07 -16.96 -9.39
CA THR A 19 -0.05 -18.01 -8.38
C THR A 19 0.56 -17.51 -7.09
N THR A 20 -0.23 -17.50 -6.03
CA THR A 20 0.19 -17.05 -4.69
C THR A 20 0.18 -18.23 -3.73
N ASN A 21 1.29 -18.50 -3.07
CA ASN A 21 1.38 -19.44 -1.95
C ASN A 21 1.55 -18.63 -0.67
N GLN A 22 0.70 -18.87 0.31
CA GLN A 22 0.65 -18.15 1.59
C GLN A 22 0.74 -19.12 2.74
N ILE A 23 1.56 -18.79 3.73
CA ILE A 23 1.61 -19.51 5.01
C ILE A 23 1.31 -18.49 6.10
N TRP A 24 0.19 -18.70 6.77
CA TRP A 24 -0.25 -17.91 7.91
C TRP A 24 0.08 -18.64 9.19
N THR A 25 0.84 -18.05 10.08
CA THR A 25 1.18 -18.61 11.38
C THR A 25 0.63 -17.72 12.48
N VAL A 26 -0.21 -18.28 13.35
CA VAL A 26 -0.78 -17.58 14.51
C VAL A 26 -0.05 -18.04 15.76
N TYR A 27 0.52 -17.08 16.49
CA TYR A 27 1.28 -17.30 17.71
C TYR A 27 0.40 -17.11 18.97
N PRO A 28 0.80 -17.69 20.12
CA PRO A 28 0.04 -17.57 21.38
C PRO A 28 -0.05 -16.16 21.95
N ASP A 29 0.86 -15.27 21.59
CA ASP A 29 0.88 -13.85 21.99
C ASP A 29 -0.07 -12.98 21.15
N GLY A 30 -0.80 -13.58 20.20
CA GLY A 30 -1.73 -12.89 19.32
C GLY A 30 -1.08 -12.32 18.03
N SER A 31 0.24 -12.47 17.86
CA SER A 31 0.88 -12.07 16.62
C SER A 31 0.55 -13.04 15.48
N ILE A 32 0.54 -12.51 14.24
CA ILE A 32 0.27 -13.26 13.02
C ILE A 32 1.41 -12.98 12.05
N GLU A 33 2.04 -14.05 11.57
CA GLU A 33 3.04 -13.98 10.51
C GLU A 33 2.42 -14.44 9.19
N LEU A 34 2.67 -13.68 8.13
CA LEU A 34 2.35 -14.05 6.76
C LEU A 34 3.64 -14.19 5.96
N GLN A 35 3.91 -15.40 5.50
CA GLN A 35 4.91 -15.67 4.48
C GLN A 35 4.21 -15.87 3.14
N SER A 36 4.60 -15.11 2.12
CA SER A 36 3.96 -15.17 0.81
C SER A 36 4.99 -15.24 -0.31
N SER A 37 4.75 -16.16 -1.25
CA SER A 37 5.48 -16.18 -2.52
C SER A 37 4.50 -16.05 -3.68
N ILE A 38 4.81 -15.16 -4.63
CA ILE A 38 3.96 -14.87 -5.77
C ILE A 38 4.75 -15.13 -7.04
N THR A 39 4.20 -15.94 -7.93
CA THR A 39 4.78 -16.24 -9.23
C THR A 39 3.84 -15.84 -10.36
N SER A 40 4.42 -15.42 -11.49
CA SER A 40 3.67 -15.00 -12.67
C SER A 40 3.99 -15.91 -13.85
N ASN A 41 3.00 -16.23 -14.67
CA ASN A 41 3.22 -16.86 -15.95
C ASN A 41 3.78 -15.88 -17.02
N ARG A 42 3.93 -14.59 -16.67
CA ARG A 42 4.55 -13.55 -17.51
C ARG A 42 5.56 -12.76 -16.68
N PRO A 43 6.74 -13.31 -16.40
CA PRO A 43 7.71 -12.68 -15.49
C PRO A 43 8.29 -11.36 -16.00
N SER A 44 8.20 -11.08 -17.30
CA SER A 44 8.62 -9.80 -17.88
C SER A 44 7.56 -8.69 -17.83
N LEU A 45 6.35 -8.99 -17.33
CA LEU A 45 5.30 -7.99 -17.20
C LEU A 45 5.55 -7.17 -15.92
N VAL A 46 5.75 -5.88 -16.09
CA VAL A 46 5.84 -4.93 -14.96
C VAL A 46 4.44 -4.71 -14.41
N LEU A 47 4.27 -5.01 -13.11
CA LEU A 47 3.02 -4.77 -12.40
C LEU A 47 3.09 -3.40 -11.73
N PRO A 48 2.04 -2.57 -11.83
CA PRO A 48 2.02 -1.26 -11.17
C PRO A 48 2.15 -1.35 -9.65
N ARG A 49 1.62 -2.42 -9.06
CA ARG A 49 1.62 -2.67 -7.62
C ARG A 49 1.51 -4.16 -7.34
N LEU A 50 2.26 -4.63 -6.35
CA LEU A 50 2.21 -6.01 -5.88
C LEU A 50 2.24 -6.04 -4.36
N GLY A 51 1.14 -6.41 -3.73
CA GLY A 51 1.03 -6.45 -2.27
C GLY A 51 -0.35 -6.84 -1.79
N TYR A 52 -0.64 -6.44 -0.56
CA TYR A 52 -1.90 -6.71 0.13
C TYR A 52 -2.62 -5.42 0.46
N VAL A 53 -3.93 -5.46 0.35
CA VAL A 53 -4.82 -4.38 0.81
C VAL A 53 -5.65 -4.91 1.96
N MET A 54 -5.63 -4.19 3.07
CA MET A 54 -6.44 -4.47 4.25
C MET A 54 -7.41 -3.33 4.47
N LYS A 55 -8.65 -3.67 4.82
CA LYS A 55 -9.64 -2.71 5.25
C LYS A 55 -9.66 -2.65 6.77
N VAL A 56 -9.29 -1.51 7.33
CA VAL A 56 -9.17 -1.28 8.78
C VAL A 56 -10.27 -0.33 9.23
N PRO A 57 -10.99 -0.63 10.34
CA PRO A 57 -12.09 0.19 10.80
C PRO A 57 -11.70 1.66 11.02
N GLN A 58 -12.63 2.57 10.71
CA GLN A 58 -12.42 4.03 10.71
C GLN A 58 -11.98 4.63 12.05
N GLN A 59 -12.14 3.91 13.15
CA GLN A 59 -11.72 4.37 14.48
C GLN A 59 -10.20 4.45 14.63
N TYR A 60 -9.45 3.68 13.84
CA TYR A 60 -7.99 3.67 13.84
C TYR A 60 -7.45 4.80 12.96
N THR A 61 -7.45 6.01 13.50
CA THR A 61 -7.14 7.25 12.78
C THR A 61 -5.68 7.66 12.83
N GLY A 62 -4.91 7.18 13.80
CA GLY A 62 -3.48 7.45 13.93
C GLY A 62 -2.69 6.57 12.96
N PHE A 63 -1.74 7.17 12.23
CA PHE A 63 -0.82 6.47 11.35
C PHE A 63 0.61 6.82 11.73
N THR A 64 1.36 5.81 12.17
CA THR A 64 2.78 5.96 12.53
C THR A 64 3.58 4.96 11.71
N TYR A 65 4.72 5.38 11.18
CA TYR A 65 5.59 4.48 10.42
C TYR A 65 7.07 4.83 10.57
N TYR A 66 7.92 3.82 10.44
CA TYR A 66 9.37 3.99 10.32
C TYR A 66 9.77 3.64 8.89
N GLY A 67 10.00 4.67 8.11
CA GLY A 67 10.24 4.58 6.68
C GLY A 67 10.59 5.92 6.08
N ARG A 68 10.46 6.06 4.77
CA ARG A 68 10.78 7.28 4.06
C ARG A 68 9.61 8.26 4.08
N GLY A 69 9.88 9.50 4.47
CA GLY A 69 8.87 10.56 4.59
C GLY A 69 9.49 11.93 4.89
N PRO A 70 8.71 12.92 5.33
CA PRO A 70 7.29 12.84 5.74
C PRO A 70 6.28 12.92 4.59
N ILE A 71 6.68 13.41 3.40
CA ILE A 71 5.79 13.54 2.25
C ILE A 71 5.72 12.20 1.51
N ASP A 72 4.62 11.93 0.83
CA ASP A 72 4.45 10.75 0.00
C ASP A 72 5.60 10.63 -1.02
N ASN A 73 6.04 9.41 -1.24
CA ASN A 73 7.17 9.12 -2.10
C ASN A 73 6.99 7.76 -2.79
N TYR A 74 7.67 7.60 -3.92
CA TYR A 74 7.54 6.45 -4.81
C TYR A 74 8.93 6.03 -5.29
N ALA A 75 9.06 4.89 -5.95
CA ALA A 75 10.34 4.35 -6.43
C ALA A 75 11.16 5.39 -7.22
N ASP A 76 10.50 6.22 -8.03
CA ASP A 76 11.10 7.28 -8.86
C ASP A 76 11.10 8.67 -8.21
N ARG A 77 10.62 8.82 -6.97
CA ARG A 77 10.49 10.10 -6.25
C ARG A 77 10.86 9.97 -4.77
N LYS A 78 12.12 9.68 -4.50
CA LYS A 78 12.66 9.48 -3.13
C LYS A 78 13.54 10.65 -2.64
N SER A 79 13.98 11.53 -3.54
CA SER A 79 14.87 12.63 -3.20
C SER A 79 14.25 13.59 -2.20
N GLY A 80 15.02 14.01 -1.19
CA GLY A 80 14.56 14.92 -0.15
C GLY A 80 13.68 14.29 0.92
N GLN A 81 13.44 12.99 0.87
CA GLN A 81 12.71 12.23 1.89
C GLN A 81 13.70 11.36 2.68
N PHE A 82 13.57 11.34 3.99
CA PHE A 82 14.50 10.64 4.89
C PHE A 82 13.82 9.50 5.62
N ILE A 83 14.62 8.48 5.99
CA ILE A 83 14.13 7.33 6.75
C ILE A 83 14.16 7.70 8.22
N GLU A 84 12.99 7.93 8.79
CA GLU A 84 12.78 8.36 10.17
C GLU A 84 11.48 7.79 10.73
N LEU A 85 11.21 8.07 11.99
CA LEU A 85 9.91 7.81 12.60
C LEU A 85 8.97 8.98 12.28
N HIS A 86 7.92 8.70 11.52
CA HIS A 86 6.89 9.65 11.15
C HIS A 86 5.59 9.36 11.87
N LYS A 87 4.88 10.41 12.26
CA LYS A 87 3.54 10.33 12.86
C LYS A 87 2.61 11.25 12.11
N ASN A 88 1.50 10.71 11.69
CA ASN A 88 0.44 11.42 10.99
C ASN A 88 -0.94 10.84 11.38
N THR A 89 -1.97 11.29 10.73
CA THR A 89 -3.28 10.66 10.75
C THR A 89 -3.61 10.12 9.36
N VAL A 90 -4.47 9.11 9.28
CA VAL A 90 -4.94 8.59 7.98
C VAL A 90 -5.54 9.69 7.11
N ALA A 91 -6.31 10.62 7.72
CA ALA A 91 -6.85 11.77 7.01
C ALA A 91 -5.75 12.74 6.52
N GLY A 92 -4.63 12.82 7.23
CA GLY A 92 -3.48 13.66 6.88
C GLY A 92 -2.67 13.15 5.70
N GLU A 93 -2.83 11.88 5.32
CA GLU A 93 -2.20 11.29 4.14
C GLU A 93 -2.90 11.67 2.83
N PHE A 94 -4.11 12.24 2.92
CA PHE A 94 -4.86 12.67 1.75
C PHE A 94 -4.28 13.97 1.17
N VAL A 95 -3.87 13.92 -0.10
CA VAL A 95 -3.44 15.10 -0.87
C VAL A 95 -4.58 15.57 -1.76
N ASN A 96 -5.00 16.83 -1.60
CA ASN A 96 -6.13 17.39 -2.33
C ASN A 96 -5.76 17.76 -3.78
N PHE A 97 -5.46 16.78 -4.61
CA PHE A 97 -5.25 16.99 -6.04
C PHE A 97 -6.55 17.42 -6.74
N PRO A 98 -6.49 18.29 -7.76
CA PRO A 98 -7.65 18.69 -8.56
C PRO A 98 -8.43 17.50 -9.15
N LYS A 99 -7.71 16.45 -9.58
CA LYS A 99 -8.25 15.15 -9.88
C LYS A 99 -7.66 14.14 -8.88
N PRO A 100 -8.50 13.42 -8.12
CA PRO A 100 -8.01 12.34 -7.25
C PRO A 100 -7.19 11.31 -8.03
N GLN A 101 -6.10 10.87 -7.44
CA GLN A 101 -5.16 9.92 -8.02
C GLN A 101 -4.46 9.15 -6.90
N ASP A 102 -3.52 8.27 -7.25
CA ASP A 102 -2.71 7.58 -6.24
C ASP A 102 -1.89 8.59 -5.43
N MET A 103 -1.84 8.41 -4.10
CA MET A 103 -1.20 9.31 -3.16
C MET A 103 -0.88 8.61 -1.84
N GLY A 104 -0.10 9.29 -0.99
CA GLY A 104 0.17 8.83 0.38
C GLY A 104 1.03 7.58 0.46
N ASN A 105 1.76 7.21 -0.58
CA ASN A 105 2.70 6.09 -0.53
C ASN A 105 3.98 6.49 0.19
N HIS A 106 4.51 5.61 1.02
CA HIS A 106 5.79 5.74 1.71
C HIS A 106 6.66 4.53 1.41
N GLU A 107 7.85 4.80 0.88
CA GLU A 107 8.84 3.78 0.53
C GLU A 107 9.74 3.43 1.71
N ASP A 108 10.41 2.30 1.59
CA ASP A 108 11.41 1.84 2.56
C ASP A 108 10.84 1.73 3.99
N VAL A 109 9.56 1.34 4.16
CA VAL A 109 8.91 1.18 5.46
C VAL A 109 9.30 -0.15 6.08
N ARG A 110 9.81 -0.12 7.32
CA ARG A 110 10.15 -1.31 8.11
C ARG A 110 9.00 -1.77 8.98
N TRP A 111 8.21 -0.83 9.45
CA TRP A 111 6.98 -1.09 10.18
C TRP A 111 6.05 0.12 10.11
N CYS A 112 4.77 -0.15 10.23
CA CYS A 112 3.75 0.87 10.42
C CYS A 112 2.72 0.43 11.46
N ALA A 113 1.99 1.38 12.02
CA ALA A 113 0.93 1.15 12.98
C ALA A 113 -0.29 2.01 12.65
N LEU A 114 -1.46 1.42 12.81
CA LEU A 114 -2.73 2.13 12.83
C LEU A 114 -3.31 2.03 14.25
N THR A 115 -3.60 3.17 14.86
CA THR A 115 -4.06 3.26 16.26
C THR A 115 -5.29 4.14 16.38
N ASP A 116 -6.11 3.84 17.37
CA ASP A 116 -7.18 4.73 17.82
C ASP A 116 -6.63 5.87 18.70
N PRO A 117 -7.47 6.79 19.19
CA PRO A 117 -7.04 7.89 20.08
C PRO A 117 -6.47 7.43 21.43
N GLU A 118 -6.84 6.25 21.89
CA GLU A 118 -6.36 5.63 23.13
C GLU A 118 -4.99 4.96 22.96
N GLY A 119 -4.55 4.79 21.71
CA GLY A 119 -3.29 4.16 21.35
C GLY A 119 -3.38 2.65 21.13
N GLU A 120 -4.59 2.10 21.16
CA GLU A 120 -4.85 0.69 20.83
C GLU A 120 -4.89 0.50 19.31
N GLY A 121 -4.41 -0.64 18.82
CA GLY A 121 -4.41 -0.87 17.37
C GLY A 121 -3.55 -2.03 16.91
N ALA A 122 -3.06 -1.93 15.68
CA ALA A 122 -2.23 -2.98 15.08
C ALA A 122 -0.92 -2.41 14.54
N VAL A 123 0.15 -3.19 14.70
CA VAL A 123 1.47 -2.92 14.15
C VAL A 123 1.75 -3.95 13.05
N PHE A 124 2.22 -3.48 11.92
CA PHE A 124 2.59 -4.27 10.75
C PHE A 124 4.09 -4.14 10.55
N VAL A 125 4.80 -5.26 10.63
CA VAL A 125 6.27 -5.29 10.54
C VAL A 125 6.67 -6.01 9.27
N ALA A 126 7.51 -5.37 8.47
CA ALA A 126 8.08 -5.97 7.27
C ALA A 126 9.25 -6.89 7.61
N ALA A 127 9.44 -7.97 6.87
CA ALA A 127 10.64 -8.80 6.99
C ALA A 127 11.91 -8.05 6.54
N ASP A 128 11.77 -7.18 5.52
CA ASP A 128 12.81 -6.24 5.07
C ASP A 128 12.20 -4.84 4.95
N ARG A 129 11.55 -4.55 3.84
CA ARG A 129 10.94 -3.25 3.53
C ARG A 129 9.67 -3.43 2.73
N LEU A 130 8.74 -2.50 2.92
CA LEU A 130 7.50 -2.40 2.15
C LEU A 130 7.31 -0.98 1.65
N SER A 131 6.51 -0.83 0.61
CA SER A 131 5.83 0.41 0.28
C SER A 131 4.48 0.38 0.99
N VAL A 132 4.14 1.46 1.70
CA VAL A 132 2.93 1.48 2.54
C VAL A 132 2.12 2.74 2.26
N SER A 133 0.82 2.61 2.13
CA SER A 133 -0.11 3.75 2.14
C SER A 133 -1.35 3.45 2.97
N ALA A 134 -1.90 4.48 3.62
CA ALA A 134 -3.09 4.38 4.45
C ALA A 134 -4.06 5.50 4.10
N LEU A 135 -5.12 5.21 3.36
CA LEU A 135 -6.10 6.19 2.87
C LEU A 135 -7.52 5.78 3.22
N GLN A 136 -8.40 6.77 3.42
CA GLN A 136 -9.84 6.54 3.63
C GLN A 136 -10.63 6.30 2.33
N TYR A 137 -9.93 6.15 1.22
CA TYR A 137 -10.49 5.90 -0.12
C TYR A 137 -9.81 4.71 -0.76
N SER A 138 -10.59 3.88 -1.43
CA SER A 138 -10.03 2.81 -2.25
C SER A 138 -9.40 3.37 -3.53
N ALA A 139 -8.53 2.59 -4.16
CA ALA A 139 -7.99 2.93 -5.48
C ALA A 139 -9.11 3.15 -6.52
N LEU A 140 -10.23 2.41 -6.39
CA LEU A 140 -11.38 2.56 -7.27
C LEU A 140 -12.10 3.89 -7.03
N ASP A 141 -12.27 4.32 -5.78
CA ASP A 141 -12.88 5.62 -5.44
C ASP A 141 -12.06 6.76 -6.06
N LEU A 142 -10.72 6.69 -5.94
CA LEU A 142 -9.82 7.70 -6.48
C LEU A 142 -9.88 7.77 -8.02
N ILE A 143 -9.90 6.61 -8.71
CA ILE A 143 -9.90 6.60 -10.18
C ILE A 143 -11.23 7.06 -10.78
N LEU A 144 -12.35 6.74 -10.12
CA LEU A 144 -13.69 7.09 -10.60
C LEU A 144 -14.03 8.56 -10.35
N ALA A 145 -13.48 9.20 -9.32
CA ALA A 145 -13.71 10.60 -9.03
C ALA A 145 -12.95 11.51 -10.01
N SER A 146 -13.66 12.37 -10.71
CA SER A 146 -13.04 13.43 -11.54
C SER A 146 -12.62 14.64 -10.70
N HIS A 147 -13.22 14.81 -9.51
CA HIS A 147 -12.94 15.90 -8.59
C HIS A 147 -13.09 15.43 -7.12
N PRO A 148 -12.39 16.05 -6.16
CA PRO A 148 -12.44 15.63 -4.75
C PRO A 148 -13.83 15.60 -4.14
N TYR A 149 -14.73 16.50 -4.54
CA TYR A 149 -16.12 16.53 -4.04
C TYR A 149 -16.98 15.34 -4.50
N GLN A 150 -16.49 14.52 -5.43
CA GLN A 150 -17.16 13.29 -5.90
C GLN A 150 -16.70 12.05 -5.13
N LEU A 151 -15.69 12.19 -4.28
CA LEU A 151 -15.28 11.09 -3.41
C LEU A 151 -16.39 10.74 -2.44
N PRO A 152 -16.55 9.46 -2.07
CA PRO A 152 -17.53 9.07 -1.06
C PRO A 152 -17.21 9.71 0.29
N VAL A 153 -18.16 9.64 1.21
CA VAL A 153 -17.88 10.02 2.61
C VAL A 153 -16.73 9.14 3.12
N ALA A 154 -15.74 9.77 3.73
CA ALA A 154 -14.59 9.07 4.31
C ALA A 154 -15.06 8.01 5.31
N GLY A 155 -14.52 6.82 5.19
CA GLY A 155 -14.92 5.64 5.95
C GLY A 155 -13.72 4.89 6.52
N ASP A 156 -13.75 3.58 6.39
CA ASP A 156 -12.66 2.71 6.81
C ASP A 156 -11.37 3.02 6.06
N THR A 157 -10.23 2.70 6.68
CA THR A 157 -8.91 2.88 6.09
C THR A 157 -8.58 1.71 5.15
N TYR A 158 -8.13 2.01 3.95
CA TYR A 158 -7.48 1.07 3.05
C TYR A 158 -5.97 1.15 3.28
N LEU A 159 -5.45 0.17 4.01
CA LEU A 159 -4.02 0.01 4.26
C LEU A 159 -3.43 -0.87 3.17
N HIS A 160 -2.49 -0.33 2.41
CA HIS A 160 -1.69 -1.07 1.44
C HIS A 160 -0.35 -1.46 2.07
N LEU A 161 0.01 -2.73 1.94
CA LEU A 161 1.29 -3.30 2.35
C LEU A 161 1.89 -3.96 1.11
N ASP A 162 2.67 -3.21 0.37
CA ASP A 162 3.15 -3.60 -0.95
C ASP A 162 4.61 -4.02 -0.92
N ALA A 163 4.92 -5.16 -1.51
CA ALA A 163 6.30 -5.61 -1.73
C ALA A 163 7.01 -4.71 -2.76
N ALA A 164 6.25 -4.21 -3.74
CA ALA A 164 6.74 -3.27 -4.74
C ALA A 164 5.60 -2.40 -5.30
N VAL A 165 5.92 -1.14 -5.55
CA VAL A 165 5.09 -0.18 -6.28
C VAL A 165 5.97 0.47 -7.34
N THR A 166 5.50 0.54 -8.59
CA THR A 166 6.25 1.27 -9.64
C THR A 166 6.22 2.77 -9.37
N GLY A 167 7.15 3.50 -9.97
CA GLY A 167 7.12 4.95 -9.99
C GLY A 167 5.88 5.52 -10.68
N LEU A 168 5.59 6.79 -10.41
CA LEU A 168 4.46 7.52 -10.99
C LEU A 168 4.71 7.96 -12.44
N GLY A 169 5.94 7.85 -12.93
CA GLY A 169 6.37 8.40 -14.20
C GLY A 169 6.85 9.85 -14.07
N GLY A 170 7.97 10.16 -14.71
CA GLY A 170 8.71 11.42 -14.51
C GLY A 170 8.25 12.60 -15.35
N ASN A 171 7.18 12.52 -16.12
CA ASN A 171 6.76 13.61 -17.01
C ASN A 171 5.70 14.49 -16.35
N SER A 172 6.02 15.76 -16.22
CA SER A 172 5.08 16.78 -15.72
C SER A 172 3.87 17.00 -16.62
N CYS A 173 3.93 16.59 -17.88
CA CYS A 173 2.85 16.64 -18.85
C CYS A 173 2.86 15.40 -19.74
N GLY A 174 1.73 14.72 -19.80
CA GLY A 174 1.55 13.53 -20.63
C GLY A 174 1.66 12.20 -19.86
N GLN A 175 1.34 11.13 -20.55
CA GLN A 175 1.44 9.79 -19.98
C GLN A 175 2.88 9.28 -20.11
N GLY A 176 3.63 9.35 -19.03
CA GLY A 176 4.84 8.55 -18.89
C GLY A 176 4.46 7.11 -18.58
N GLY A 177 5.13 6.15 -19.19
CA GLY A 177 5.07 4.76 -18.71
C GLY A 177 5.65 4.66 -17.30
N PRO A 178 5.28 3.62 -16.54
CA PRO A 178 5.94 3.33 -15.26
C PRO A 178 7.44 3.15 -15.52
N LEU A 179 8.25 3.80 -14.67
CA LEU A 179 9.70 3.58 -14.71
C LEU A 179 10.00 2.19 -14.17
N GLU A 180 10.90 1.47 -14.84
CA GLU A 180 11.45 0.25 -14.30
C GLU A 180 12.15 0.57 -12.97
N GLN A 181 11.97 -0.29 -11.99
CA GLN A 181 12.68 -0.17 -10.73
C GLN A 181 14.11 -0.63 -10.96
N ASP A 182 15.08 0.20 -10.63
CA ASP A 182 16.49 -0.15 -10.57
C ASP A 182 16.79 -1.10 -9.39
#